data_4b67a6d133c5ee8ec114b67f026e34b1
#
_entry.id   4b67a6d133c5ee8ec114b67f026e34b1
#
_cell.length_a   1.000
_cell.length_b   1.000
_cell.length_c   1.000
_cell.angle_alpha   90.00
_cell.angle_beta   90.00
_cell.angle_gamma   90.00
#
_symmetry.space_group_name_H-M   'P 1'
#
loop_
_entity.id
_entity.type
_entity.pdbx_description
1 polymer ?
#
loop_
_entity_poly.entity_id
_entity_poly.type
_entity_poly.pdbx_seq_one_letter_code
_entity_poly.pdbx_strand_id
1 'polypeptide(L)'
;MKKFWVKLLCFLVPVKKYRKRLKNLLMDKLGGEAASALHPRAKGNVLVSYMKDSLLLKDNDIRLKYHTNRWENREIARIFYDLGYNVDCIDFNAGFRPAHQYDIMFDIVGRFDEFEKFLKPGALKMLHLTGSYGCYNNARERERLAYLERRRGIKLLPERVSSEDGDGRLEAADVCSLVGNEHTLNTYPEWSRSKIKLINLTGSQLRRVKTPGEYYPRE
;
A
#
# COMPACT_ATOMS: atom_id res chain seq x y z
N MET A 1 -20.06 -8.45 16.06
CA MET A 1 -19.79 -8.81 17.47
C MET A 1 -18.31 -8.72 17.84
N LYS A 2 -17.36 -9.37 17.13
CA LYS A 2 -15.92 -9.38 17.47
C LYS A 2 -15.30 -7.99 17.64
N LYS A 3 -15.58 -7.04 16.73
CA LYS A 3 -15.06 -5.65 16.78
C LYS A 3 -15.55 -4.85 18.00
N PHE A 4 -16.75 -5.15 18.50
CA PHE A 4 -17.31 -4.51 19.69
C PHE A 4 -16.51 -4.92 20.94
N TRP A 5 -16.25 -6.21 21.12
CA TRP A 5 -15.48 -6.73 22.24
C TRP A 5 -14.03 -6.23 22.25
N VAL A 6 -13.39 -6.11 21.08
CA VAL A 6 -12.05 -5.52 20.98
C VAL A 6 -12.04 -4.05 21.43
N LYS A 7 -13.04 -3.26 21.03
CA LYS A 7 -13.16 -1.87 21.48
C LYS A 7 -13.38 -1.78 22.99
N LEU A 8 -14.24 -2.64 23.55
CA LEU A 8 -14.52 -2.69 24.98
C LEU A 8 -13.28 -3.06 25.79
N LEU A 9 -12.55 -4.12 25.40
CA LEU A 9 -11.30 -4.52 26.04
C LEU A 9 -10.22 -3.44 25.94
N CYS A 10 -10.11 -2.78 24.79
CA CYS A 10 -9.17 -1.70 24.62
C CYS A 10 -9.53 -0.45 25.46
N PHE A 11 -10.81 -0.23 25.76
CA PHE A 11 -11.25 0.88 26.58
C PHE A 11 -10.73 0.77 28.02
N LEU A 12 -10.57 -0.45 28.53
CA LEU A 12 -10.04 -0.73 29.87
C LEU A 12 -8.54 -0.41 30.01
N VAL A 13 -7.83 -0.12 28.92
CA VAL A 13 -6.41 0.23 28.95
C VAL A 13 -6.25 1.76 28.98
N PRO A 14 -5.83 2.37 30.11
CA PRO A 14 -5.82 3.81 30.27
C PRO A 14 -4.78 4.52 29.39
N VAL A 15 -3.66 3.86 29.06
CA VAL A 15 -2.56 4.46 28.31
C VAL A 15 -2.75 4.26 26.80
N LYS A 16 -2.88 5.36 26.06
CA LYS A 16 -3.16 5.39 24.60
C LYS A 16 -2.19 4.54 23.77
N LYS A 17 -0.89 4.51 24.11
CA LYS A 17 0.14 3.71 23.44
C LYS A 17 -0.13 2.21 23.59
N TYR A 18 -0.43 1.75 24.80
CA TYR A 18 -0.73 0.32 25.05
C TYR A 18 -2.09 -0.10 24.51
N ARG A 19 -3.07 0.82 24.55
CA ARG A 19 -4.39 0.61 23.93
C ARG A 19 -4.27 0.32 22.41
N LYS A 20 -3.44 1.11 21.71
CA LYS A 20 -3.19 0.90 20.27
C LYS A 20 -2.51 -0.46 20.03
N ARG A 21 -1.51 -0.80 20.85
CA ARG A 21 -0.77 -2.08 20.74
C ARG A 21 -1.68 -3.28 21.01
N LEU A 22 -2.49 -3.22 22.06
CA LEU A 22 -3.47 -4.27 22.40
C LEU A 22 -4.52 -4.42 21.29
N LYS A 23 -5.05 -3.30 20.77
CA LYS A 23 -6.00 -3.32 19.66
C LYS A 23 -5.43 -4.03 18.44
N ASN A 24 -4.21 -3.69 18.01
CA ASN A 24 -3.56 -4.32 16.88
C ASN A 24 -3.38 -5.83 17.13
N LEU A 25 -2.86 -6.21 18.29
CA LEU A 25 -2.64 -7.62 18.67
C LEU A 25 -3.94 -8.45 18.71
N LEU A 26 -5.04 -7.85 19.20
CA LEU A 26 -6.34 -8.50 19.20
C LEU A 26 -6.95 -8.59 17.80
N MET A 27 -6.78 -7.54 16.97
CA MET A 27 -7.24 -7.57 15.59
C MET A 27 -6.45 -8.59 14.76
N ASP A 28 -5.14 -8.71 14.96
CA ASP A 28 -4.29 -9.72 14.32
C ASP A 28 -4.71 -11.14 14.71
N LYS A 29 -4.96 -11.38 16.01
CA LYS A 29 -5.43 -12.70 16.49
C LYS A 29 -6.83 -13.08 16.02
N LEU A 30 -7.73 -12.11 15.91
CA LEU A 30 -9.11 -12.35 15.47
C LEU A 30 -9.26 -12.47 13.94
N GLY A 31 -8.18 -12.16 13.21
CA GLY A 31 -8.17 -12.07 11.75
C GLY A 31 -8.99 -10.87 11.26
N GLY A 32 -8.41 -10.00 10.47
CA GLY A 32 -9.15 -8.96 9.77
C GLY A 32 -10.14 -9.58 8.77
N GLU A 33 -11.29 -8.92 8.53
CA GLU A 33 -12.18 -9.29 7.42
C GLU A 33 -11.66 -8.63 6.14
N ALA A 34 -11.59 -9.38 5.04
CA ALA A 34 -11.39 -8.81 3.72
C ALA A 34 -12.66 -8.09 3.23
N ALA A 35 -12.48 -7.13 2.32
CA ALA A 35 -13.53 -6.68 1.44
C ALA A 35 -13.47 -7.53 0.16
N SER A 36 -14.54 -8.26 -0.16
CA SER A 36 -14.52 -9.25 -1.23
C SER A 36 -15.42 -8.84 -2.39
N ALA A 37 -14.93 -9.06 -3.61
CA ALA A 37 -15.71 -9.01 -4.84
C ALA A 37 -15.71 -10.42 -5.48
N LEU A 38 -16.88 -11.06 -5.51
CA LEU A 38 -17.02 -12.42 -6.00
C LEU A 38 -17.47 -12.43 -7.45
N HIS A 39 -16.69 -13.05 -8.32
CA HIS A 39 -17.00 -13.17 -9.74
C HIS A 39 -17.87 -14.42 -9.99
N PRO A 40 -18.98 -14.33 -10.76
CA PRO A 40 -19.94 -15.43 -10.93
C PRO A 40 -19.35 -16.67 -11.64
N ARG A 41 -18.26 -16.51 -12.37
CA ARG A 41 -17.51 -17.60 -13.04
C ARG A 41 -16.02 -17.45 -12.75
N ALA A 42 -15.68 -17.41 -11.47
CA ALA A 42 -14.29 -17.19 -11.07
C ALA A 42 -13.39 -18.33 -11.53
N LYS A 43 -12.28 -17.98 -12.19
CA LYS A 43 -11.20 -18.89 -12.57
C LYS A 43 -10.11 -19.05 -11.51
N GLY A 44 -10.18 -18.25 -10.44
CA GLY A 44 -9.23 -18.27 -9.33
C GLY A 44 -9.50 -17.14 -8.35
N ASN A 45 -8.58 -16.98 -7.39
CA ASN A 45 -8.67 -16.01 -6.32
C ASN A 45 -7.44 -15.11 -6.29
N VAL A 46 -7.64 -13.83 -6.03
CA VAL A 46 -6.59 -12.82 -5.87
C VAL A 46 -6.69 -12.19 -4.50
N LEU A 47 -5.56 -12.11 -3.79
CA LEU A 47 -5.42 -11.31 -2.57
C LEU A 47 -4.77 -9.96 -2.92
N VAL A 48 -5.48 -8.87 -2.67
CA VAL A 48 -4.97 -7.51 -2.80
C VAL A 48 -4.72 -6.95 -1.40
N SER A 49 -3.46 -6.74 -1.07
CA SER A 49 -3.03 -6.18 0.21
C SER A 49 -2.62 -4.72 0.03
N TYR A 50 -3.61 -3.81 0.15
CA TYR A 50 -3.43 -2.37 -0.05
C TYR A 50 -4.34 -1.55 0.87
N MET A 51 -5.54 -1.19 0.42
CA MET A 51 -6.50 -0.35 1.16
C MET A 51 -7.92 -0.89 1.00
N LYS A 52 -8.34 -1.79 1.90
CA LYS A 52 -9.64 -2.47 1.75
C LYS A 52 -10.85 -1.55 1.75
N ASP A 53 -10.76 -0.39 2.42
CA ASP A 53 -11.87 0.54 2.50
C ASP A 53 -12.32 1.07 1.12
N SER A 54 -11.42 1.08 0.13
CA SER A 54 -11.73 1.52 -1.23
C SER A 54 -12.80 0.68 -1.93
N LEU A 55 -12.86 -0.63 -1.67
CA LEU A 55 -13.88 -1.53 -2.22
C LEU A 55 -15.24 -1.35 -1.56
N LEU A 56 -15.28 -0.80 -0.35
CA LEU A 56 -16.50 -0.58 0.42
C LEU A 56 -17.17 0.78 0.10
N LEU A 57 -16.49 1.64 -0.65
CA LEU A 57 -16.99 2.96 -1.03
C LEU A 57 -17.91 2.86 -2.25
N LYS A 58 -18.89 3.75 -2.35
CA LYS A 58 -19.69 3.93 -3.58
C LYS A 58 -18.85 4.62 -4.66
N ASP A 59 -19.23 4.45 -5.93
CA ASP A 59 -18.49 5.01 -7.07
C ASP A 59 -18.36 6.55 -7.05
N ASN A 60 -19.35 7.22 -6.50
CA ASN A 60 -19.37 8.67 -6.37
C ASN A 60 -18.79 9.17 -5.03
N ASP A 61 -18.27 8.31 -4.18
CA ASP A 61 -17.71 8.71 -2.88
C ASP A 61 -16.52 9.65 -3.07
N ILE A 62 -16.59 10.80 -2.42
CA ILE A 62 -15.58 11.85 -2.53
C ILE A 62 -14.21 11.38 -2.04
N ARG A 63 -14.15 10.41 -1.12
CA ARG A 63 -12.91 9.85 -0.58
C ARG A 63 -12.06 9.14 -1.64
N LEU A 64 -12.69 8.63 -2.71
CA LEU A 64 -11.96 8.08 -3.87
C LEU A 64 -11.21 9.17 -4.63
N LYS A 65 -11.73 10.41 -4.63
CA LYS A 65 -11.15 11.54 -5.36
C LYS A 65 -10.04 12.25 -4.59
N TYR A 66 -10.10 12.24 -3.27
CA TYR A 66 -9.10 12.93 -2.43
C TYR A 66 -7.85 12.11 -2.15
N HIS A 67 -7.85 10.82 -2.43
CA HIS A 67 -6.71 9.96 -2.14
C HIS A 67 -6.47 9.02 -3.31
N THR A 68 -5.43 9.31 -4.09
CA THR A 68 -5.07 8.54 -5.29
C THR A 68 -4.96 7.04 -5.02
N ASN A 69 -4.38 6.65 -3.90
CA ASN A 69 -4.22 5.23 -3.53
C ASN A 69 -5.56 4.50 -3.35
N ARG A 70 -6.64 5.19 -2.92
CA ARG A 70 -7.97 4.55 -2.83
C ARG A 70 -8.55 4.27 -4.21
N TRP A 71 -8.48 5.25 -5.10
CA TRP A 71 -8.89 5.08 -6.47
C TRP A 71 -8.07 3.98 -7.15
N GLU A 72 -6.77 4.04 -7.02
CA GLU A 72 -5.82 3.09 -7.59
C GLU A 72 -6.10 1.65 -7.11
N ASN A 73 -6.22 1.43 -5.80
CA ASN A 73 -6.54 0.11 -5.26
C ASN A 73 -7.88 -0.43 -5.77
N ARG A 74 -8.87 0.46 -5.91
CA ARG A 74 -10.17 0.08 -6.47
C ARG A 74 -10.06 -0.37 -7.92
N GLU A 75 -9.31 0.37 -8.73
CA GLU A 75 -9.08 0.02 -10.14
C GLU A 75 -8.28 -1.28 -10.27
N ILE A 76 -7.27 -1.50 -9.44
CA ILE A 76 -6.53 -2.77 -9.38
C ILE A 76 -7.48 -3.94 -9.09
N ALA A 77 -8.33 -3.81 -8.07
CA ALA A 77 -9.31 -4.83 -7.73
C ALA A 77 -10.32 -5.07 -8.87
N ARG A 78 -10.78 -3.99 -9.54
CA ARG A 78 -11.66 -4.08 -10.69
C ARG A 78 -11.01 -4.80 -11.86
N ILE A 79 -9.75 -4.51 -12.17
CA ILE A 79 -9.00 -5.20 -13.23
C ILE A 79 -8.95 -6.71 -12.97
N PHE A 80 -8.63 -7.14 -11.77
CA PHE A 80 -8.62 -8.57 -11.44
C PHE A 80 -10.01 -9.20 -11.52
N TYR A 81 -11.05 -8.48 -11.08
CA TYR A 81 -12.43 -8.95 -11.23
C TYR A 81 -12.81 -9.08 -12.71
N ASP A 82 -12.54 -8.07 -13.54
CA ASP A 82 -12.84 -8.09 -14.97
C ASP A 82 -12.05 -9.19 -15.72
N LEU A 83 -10.86 -9.55 -15.19
CA LEU A 83 -10.08 -10.69 -15.66
C LEU A 83 -10.66 -12.05 -15.21
N GLY A 84 -11.75 -12.09 -14.46
CA GLY A 84 -12.45 -13.31 -14.04
C GLY A 84 -11.94 -13.91 -12.73
N TYR A 85 -11.42 -13.13 -11.81
CA TYR A 85 -11.01 -13.61 -10.48
C TYR A 85 -11.96 -13.15 -9.38
N ASN A 86 -12.10 -13.96 -8.34
CA ASN A 86 -12.54 -13.45 -7.05
C ASN A 86 -11.42 -12.55 -6.46
N VAL A 87 -11.80 -11.45 -5.86
CA VAL A 87 -10.83 -10.51 -5.27
C VAL A 87 -11.13 -10.33 -3.79
N ASP A 88 -10.18 -10.65 -2.94
CA ASP A 88 -10.17 -10.26 -1.54
C ASP A 88 -9.20 -9.11 -1.32
N CYS A 89 -9.67 -8.02 -0.76
CA CYS A 89 -8.86 -6.86 -0.44
C CYS A 89 -8.72 -6.67 1.07
N ILE A 90 -7.49 -6.51 1.52
CA ILE A 90 -7.14 -6.24 2.92
C ILE A 90 -6.31 -4.97 3.05
N ASP A 91 -6.23 -4.40 4.25
CA ASP A 91 -5.30 -3.31 4.51
C ASP A 91 -3.86 -3.88 4.59
N PHE A 92 -2.91 -3.18 3.99
CA PHE A 92 -1.50 -3.61 3.86
C PHE A 92 -0.78 -3.93 5.18
N ASN A 93 -1.32 -3.46 6.31
CA ASN A 93 -0.80 -3.66 7.66
C ASN A 93 -1.75 -4.48 8.56
N ALA A 94 -2.78 -5.11 7.98
CA ALA A 94 -3.73 -5.90 8.74
C ALA A 94 -3.31 -7.36 8.80
N GLY A 95 -3.46 -7.98 9.97
CA GLY A 95 -3.49 -9.43 10.08
C GLY A 95 -4.76 -9.98 9.41
N PHE A 96 -4.60 -10.99 8.57
CA PHE A 96 -5.69 -11.64 7.86
C PHE A 96 -5.47 -13.15 7.84
N ARG A 97 -6.53 -13.91 8.01
CA ARG A 97 -6.51 -15.38 7.87
C ARG A 97 -7.49 -15.79 6.78
N PRO A 98 -6.98 -16.04 5.57
CA PRO A 98 -7.79 -16.50 4.45
C PRO A 98 -8.55 -17.79 4.74
N ALA A 99 -9.74 -17.93 4.16
CA ALA A 99 -10.51 -19.16 4.16
C ALA A 99 -10.18 -20.09 2.98
N HIS A 100 -9.44 -19.58 2.00
CA HIS A 100 -9.05 -20.31 0.78
C HIS A 100 -7.65 -19.92 0.33
N GLN A 101 -7.14 -20.58 -0.69
CA GLN A 101 -5.85 -20.27 -1.30
C GLN A 101 -6.00 -19.32 -2.49
N TYR A 102 -4.92 -18.57 -2.75
CA TYR A 102 -4.86 -17.56 -3.82
C TYR A 102 -3.93 -18.01 -4.96
N ASP A 103 -4.35 -17.66 -6.17
CA ASP A 103 -3.57 -17.82 -7.41
C ASP A 103 -2.63 -16.63 -7.63
N ILE A 104 -3.00 -15.46 -7.11
CA ILE A 104 -2.24 -14.21 -7.22
C ILE A 104 -2.26 -13.49 -5.88
N MET A 105 -1.12 -12.96 -5.48
CA MET A 105 -1.01 -11.99 -4.39
C MET A 105 -0.44 -10.67 -4.93
N PHE A 106 -1.22 -9.60 -4.79
CA PHE A 106 -0.82 -8.24 -5.09
C PHE A 106 -0.60 -7.47 -3.79
N ASP A 107 0.61 -7.03 -3.52
CA ASP A 107 0.97 -6.36 -2.25
C ASP A 107 1.83 -5.12 -2.49
N ILE A 108 1.69 -4.12 -1.63
CA ILE A 108 2.48 -2.88 -1.66
C ILE A 108 3.66 -2.89 -0.69
N VAL A 109 3.74 -3.88 0.19
CA VAL A 109 4.76 -3.99 1.24
C VAL A 109 5.70 -5.18 1.03
N GLY A 110 5.25 -6.20 0.29
CA GLY A 110 6.02 -7.42 0.03
C GLY A 110 5.91 -8.47 1.13
N ARG A 111 4.73 -8.64 1.75
CA ARG A 111 4.48 -9.62 2.84
C ARG A 111 4.23 -11.03 2.30
N PHE A 112 4.92 -11.44 1.26
CA PHE A 112 4.66 -12.74 0.60
C PHE A 112 4.91 -13.92 1.54
N ASP A 113 5.95 -13.87 2.37
CA ASP A 113 6.27 -14.94 3.33
C ASP A 113 5.18 -15.11 4.40
N GLU A 114 4.56 -14.01 4.84
CA GLU A 114 3.47 -14.04 5.81
C GLU A 114 2.27 -14.82 5.27
N PHE A 115 2.03 -14.73 3.95
CA PHE A 115 0.90 -15.36 3.28
C PHE A 115 1.26 -16.64 2.51
N GLU A 116 2.52 -17.11 2.54
CA GLU A 116 3.02 -18.24 1.74
C GLU A 116 2.10 -19.46 1.83
N LYS A 117 1.69 -19.86 3.03
CA LYS A 117 0.78 -21.02 3.26
C LYS A 117 -0.62 -20.87 2.67
N PHE A 118 -1.00 -19.64 2.28
CA PHE A 118 -2.28 -19.34 1.64
C PHE A 118 -2.15 -19.11 0.15
N LEU A 119 -0.96 -19.22 -0.38
CA LEU A 119 -0.71 -19.16 -1.82
C LEU A 119 -0.70 -20.57 -2.38
N LYS A 120 -1.26 -20.75 -3.58
CA LYS A 120 -1.15 -22.01 -4.31
C LYS A 120 0.29 -22.21 -4.80
N PRO A 121 0.72 -23.45 -5.01
CA PRO A 121 1.97 -23.71 -5.72
C PRO A 121 2.00 -22.97 -7.07
N GLY A 122 3.05 -22.16 -7.30
CA GLY A 122 3.16 -21.34 -8.52
C GLY A 122 2.28 -20.08 -8.54
N ALA A 123 1.71 -19.66 -7.42
CA ALA A 123 0.98 -18.40 -7.32
C ALA A 123 1.85 -17.21 -7.70
N LEU A 124 1.29 -16.29 -8.49
CA LEU A 124 1.99 -15.08 -8.93
C LEU A 124 2.09 -14.04 -7.79
N LYS A 125 3.31 -13.66 -7.43
CA LYS A 125 3.63 -12.64 -6.42
C LYS A 125 3.91 -11.30 -7.10
N MET A 126 3.00 -10.36 -6.98
CA MET A 126 3.07 -9.04 -7.60
C MET A 126 3.34 -7.97 -6.54
N LEU A 127 4.47 -7.25 -6.66
CA LEU A 127 4.80 -6.12 -5.77
C LEU A 127 4.50 -4.79 -6.44
N HIS A 128 3.68 -3.97 -5.78
CA HIS A 128 3.34 -2.63 -6.26
C HIS A 128 4.18 -1.56 -5.57
N LEU A 129 5.03 -0.92 -6.35
CA LEU A 129 5.99 0.09 -5.90
C LEU A 129 5.40 1.49 -6.14
N THR A 130 5.23 2.25 -5.07
CA THR A 130 4.54 3.56 -5.12
C THR A 130 5.49 4.76 -5.18
N GLY A 131 6.77 4.54 -5.44
CA GLY A 131 7.77 5.61 -5.50
C GLY A 131 9.20 5.10 -5.62
N SER A 132 10.16 5.96 -5.33
CA SER A 132 11.58 5.65 -5.41
C SER A 132 12.01 4.58 -4.39
N TYR A 133 13.09 3.88 -4.70
CA TYR A 133 13.67 2.86 -3.83
C TYR A 133 14.01 3.40 -2.44
N GLY A 134 13.66 2.62 -1.40
CA GLY A 134 13.77 3.07 0.00
C GLY A 134 15.19 3.46 0.41
N CYS A 135 16.18 2.64 0.07
CA CYS A 135 17.59 2.94 0.39
C CYS A 135 18.10 4.21 -0.32
N TYR A 136 17.65 4.43 -1.56
CA TYR A 136 17.95 5.68 -2.29
C TYR A 136 17.36 6.89 -1.55
N ASN A 137 16.09 6.81 -1.15
CA ASN A 137 15.43 7.89 -0.39
C ASN A 137 16.15 8.17 0.92
N ASN A 138 16.54 7.12 1.66
CA ASN A 138 17.27 7.24 2.92
C ASN A 138 18.62 7.94 2.72
N ALA A 139 19.34 7.61 1.64
CA ALA A 139 20.62 8.26 1.32
C ALA A 139 20.43 9.75 0.99
N ARG A 140 19.45 10.07 0.13
CA ARG A 140 19.15 11.47 -0.24
C ARG A 140 18.69 12.30 0.97
N GLU A 141 17.89 11.73 1.85
CA GLU A 141 17.47 12.42 3.09
C GLU A 141 18.68 12.73 3.99
N ARG A 142 19.57 11.77 4.19
CA ARG A 142 20.80 11.99 4.97
C ARG A 142 21.69 13.09 4.36
N GLU A 143 21.88 13.08 3.04
CA GLU A 143 22.62 14.13 2.34
C GLU A 143 21.99 15.52 2.48
N ARG A 144 20.67 15.59 2.33
CA ARG A 144 19.90 16.83 2.49
C ARG A 144 20.07 17.40 3.91
N LEU A 145 19.97 16.56 4.92
CA LEU A 145 20.13 16.98 6.32
C LEU A 145 21.57 17.42 6.64
N ALA A 146 22.57 16.68 6.13
CA ALA A 146 23.97 17.08 6.27
C ALA A 146 24.27 18.41 5.56
N TYR A 147 23.67 18.67 4.40
CA TYR A 147 23.77 19.96 3.72
C TYR A 147 23.15 21.10 4.56
N LEU A 148 21.98 20.88 5.17
CA LEU A 148 21.33 21.84 6.04
C LEU A 148 22.19 22.15 7.27
N GLU A 149 22.76 21.12 7.91
CA GLU A 149 23.66 21.29 9.07
C GLU A 149 24.89 22.14 8.69
N ARG A 150 25.56 21.83 7.59
CA ARG A 150 26.72 22.63 7.11
C ARG A 150 26.35 24.09 6.80
N ARG A 151 25.17 24.31 6.21
CA ARG A 151 24.78 25.66 5.76
C ARG A 151 24.16 26.53 6.85
N ARG A 152 23.46 25.93 7.80
CA ARG A 152 22.62 26.64 8.78
C ARG A 152 22.98 26.33 10.24
N GLY A 153 23.90 25.40 10.47
CA GLY A 153 24.21 24.91 11.83
C GLY A 153 23.06 24.17 12.51
N ILE A 154 22.02 23.78 11.77
CA ILE A 154 20.82 23.11 12.31
C ILE A 154 20.96 21.61 12.08
N LYS A 155 21.06 20.84 13.17
CA LYS A 155 21.10 19.39 13.13
C LYS A 155 19.70 18.82 13.31
N LEU A 156 19.22 18.09 12.32
CA LEU A 156 17.94 17.38 12.36
C LEU A 156 18.16 15.87 12.16
N LEU A 157 17.26 15.09 12.73
CA LEU A 157 17.21 13.65 12.48
C LEU A 157 16.26 13.35 11.32
N PRO A 158 16.52 12.28 10.53
CA PRO A 158 15.60 11.88 9.48
C PRO A 158 14.25 11.47 10.06
N GLU A 159 13.16 12.02 9.53
CA GLU A 159 11.79 11.71 9.97
C GLU A 159 11.17 10.56 9.15
N ARG A 160 11.58 10.44 7.90
CA ARG A 160 11.06 9.45 6.96
C ARG A 160 12.16 8.48 6.59
N VAL A 161 12.27 7.39 7.33
CA VAL A 161 13.22 6.31 7.05
C VAL A 161 12.44 5.12 6.54
N SER A 162 12.73 4.70 5.32
CA SER A 162 12.23 3.44 4.76
C SER A 162 12.97 2.26 5.38
N SER A 163 12.32 1.10 5.48
CA SER A 163 13.00 -0.14 5.85
C SER A 163 14.18 -0.40 4.90
N GLU A 164 15.32 -0.81 5.42
CA GLU A 164 16.50 -1.17 4.63
C GLU A 164 16.36 -2.55 3.97
N ASP A 165 15.36 -3.34 4.37
CA ASP A 165 15.05 -4.66 3.80
C ASP A 165 14.25 -4.55 2.47
N GLY A 166 14.68 -3.62 1.61
CA GLY A 166 14.05 -3.41 0.31
C GLY A 166 14.32 -4.54 -0.68
N ASP A 167 15.47 -5.17 -0.59
CA ASP A 167 15.92 -6.18 -1.55
C ASP A 167 15.15 -7.49 -1.41
N GLY A 168 14.94 -8.01 -0.20
CA GLY A 168 14.19 -9.24 0.02
C GLY A 168 12.78 -9.21 -0.55
N ARG A 169 12.11 -8.05 -0.52
CA ARG A 169 10.79 -7.87 -1.13
C ARG A 169 10.82 -7.91 -2.65
N LEU A 170 11.86 -7.30 -3.23
CA LEU A 170 12.06 -7.34 -4.67
C LEU A 170 12.44 -8.74 -5.14
N GLU A 171 13.25 -9.47 -4.37
CA GLU A 171 13.63 -10.85 -4.67
C GLU A 171 12.43 -11.79 -4.65
N ALA A 172 11.59 -11.68 -3.61
CA ALA A 172 10.41 -12.52 -3.40
C ALA A 172 9.30 -12.29 -4.44
N ALA A 173 9.27 -11.13 -5.11
CA ALA A 173 8.28 -10.82 -6.13
C ALA A 173 8.64 -11.40 -7.49
N ASP A 174 7.67 -11.99 -8.20
CA ASP A 174 7.84 -12.45 -9.59
C ASP A 174 7.82 -11.28 -10.57
N VAL A 175 6.96 -10.28 -10.31
CA VAL A 175 6.82 -9.07 -11.11
C VAL A 175 6.53 -7.88 -10.22
N CYS A 176 7.05 -6.70 -10.60
CA CYS A 176 6.77 -5.46 -9.91
C CYS A 176 6.10 -4.46 -10.85
N SER A 177 5.12 -3.72 -10.36
CA SER A 177 4.63 -2.50 -10.99
C SER A 177 5.17 -1.29 -10.24
N LEU A 178 5.60 -0.25 -10.95
CA LEU A 178 6.17 0.96 -10.37
C LEU A 178 5.44 2.19 -10.88
N VAL A 179 4.80 2.91 -9.95
CA VAL A 179 4.22 4.23 -10.25
C VAL A 179 5.34 5.25 -10.34
N GLY A 180 5.60 5.75 -11.55
CA GLY A 180 6.69 6.69 -11.77
C GLY A 180 7.15 6.76 -13.21
N ASN A 181 8.41 7.11 -13.38
CA ASN A 181 9.07 7.26 -14.66
C ASN A 181 10.48 6.62 -14.62
N GLU A 182 11.23 6.76 -15.71
CA GLU A 182 12.60 6.25 -15.84
C GLU A 182 13.53 6.73 -14.70
N HIS A 183 13.39 7.97 -14.23
CA HIS A 183 14.19 8.45 -13.09
C HIS A 183 13.86 7.70 -11.81
N THR A 184 12.58 7.40 -11.59
CA THR A 184 12.14 6.60 -10.44
C THR A 184 12.67 5.17 -10.56
N LEU A 185 12.57 4.56 -11.75
CA LEU A 185 13.09 3.22 -12.02
C LEU A 185 14.60 3.12 -11.76
N ASN A 186 15.36 4.14 -12.16
CA ASN A 186 16.80 4.18 -11.98
C ASN A 186 17.25 4.27 -10.53
N THR A 187 16.36 4.53 -9.59
CA THR A 187 16.66 4.46 -8.15
C THR A 187 16.74 3.03 -7.61
N TYR A 188 16.15 2.07 -8.33
CA TYR A 188 16.14 0.65 -7.96
C TYR A 188 17.44 -0.06 -8.37
N PRO A 189 17.84 -1.13 -7.64
CA PRO A 189 18.97 -1.95 -8.03
C PRO A 189 18.86 -2.48 -9.46
N GLU A 190 19.93 -2.49 -10.20
CA GLU A 190 19.95 -2.86 -11.63
C GLU A 190 19.39 -4.27 -11.86
N TRP A 191 19.75 -5.24 -11.00
CA TRP A 191 19.29 -6.62 -11.07
C TRP A 191 17.75 -6.76 -11.00
N SER A 192 17.05 -5.81 -10.35
CA SER A 192 15.59 -5.87 -10.17
C SER A 192 14.82 -5.21 -11.32
N ARG A 193 15.45 -4.34 -12.12
CA ARG A 193 14.76 -3.47 -13.09
C ARG A 193 14.05 -4.25 -14.19
N SER A 194 14.56 -5.42 -14.58
CA SER A 194 13.98 -6.26 -15.64
C SER A 194 12.56 -6.73 -15.30
N LYS A 195 12.27 -6.95 -14.02
CA LYS A 195 10.94 -7.36 -13.55
C LYS A 195 10.02 -6.21 -13.15
N ILE A 196 10.51 -4.95 -13.20
CA ILE A 196 9.73 -3.76 -12.88
C ILE A 196 9.08 -3.20 -14.15
N LYS A 197 7.75 -3.07 -14.13
CA LYS A 197 6.95 -2.45 -15.19
C LYS A 197 6.49 -1.07 -14.73
N LEU A 198 6.85 -0.04 -15.50
CA LEU A 198 6.42 1.33 -15.23
C LEU A 198 4.93 1.48 -15.53
N ILE A 199 4.25 2.17 -14.63
CA ILE A 199 2.90 2.70 -14.82
C ILE A 199 2.92 4.21 -14.60
N ASN A 200 2.12 4.91 -15.40
CA ASN A 200 2.04 6.36 -15.30
C ASN A 200 1.53 6.78 -13.91
N LEU A 201 1.98 7.96 -13.47
CA LEU A 201 1.46 8.57 -12.26
C LEU A 201 -0.06 8.68 -12.32
N THR A 202 -0.71 8.17 -11.30
CA THR A 202 -2.15 8.32 -11.12
C THR A 202 -2.46 9.66 -10.47
N GLY A 203 -3.53 10.29 -10.89
CA GLY A 203 -3.98 11.56 -10.33
C GLY A 203 -5.49 11.69 -10.38
N SER A 204 -6.07 12.39 -9.41
CA SER A 204 -7.48 12.73 -9.47
C SER A 204 -7.70 13.87 -10.45
N GLN A 205 -8.73 13.76 -11.31
CA GLN A 205 -9.16 14.90 -12.12
C GLN A 205 -9.67 16.01 -11.20
N LEU A 206 -9.01 17.15 -11.23
CA LEU A 206 -9.53 18.38 -10.66
C LEU A 206 -10.66 18.87 -11.57
N ARG A 207 -11.87 19.06 -11.01
CA ARG A 207 -12.99 19.60 -11.78
C ARG A 207 -12.73 21.01 -12.29
N ARG A 208 -11.87 21.76 -11.60
CA ARG A 208 -11.45 23.12 -11.95
C ARG A 208 -10.07 23.37 -11.38
N VAL A 209 -9.18 23.82 -12.24
CA VAL A 209 -7.90 24.39 -11.82
C VAL A 209 -8.14 25.87 -11.60
N LYS A 210 -7.94 26.35 -10.38
CA LYS A 210 -7.97 27.79 -10.11
C LYS A 210 -6.79 28.46 -10.82
N THR A 211 -7.04 29.58 -11.44
CA THR A 211 -5.96 30.42 -12.01
C THR A 211 -5.10 31.02 -10.88
N PRO A 212 -3.84 31.41 -11.16
CA PRO A 212 -3.00 32.06 -10.15
C PRO A 212 -3.65 33.27 -9.47
N GLY A 213 -4.47 34.07 -10.18
CA GLY A 213 -5.19 35.20 -9.62
C GLY A 213 -6.33 34.83 -8.66
N GLU A 214 -6.83 33.60 -8.73
CA GLU A 214 -7.84 33.10 -7.76
C GLU A 214 -7.21 32.59 -6.47
N TYR A 215 -5.91 32.24 -6.47
CA TYR A 215 -5.18 31.86 -5.26
C TYR A 215 -4.56 33.08 -4.55
N TYR A 216 -4.20 34.10 -5.31
CA TYR A 216 -3.57 35.32 -4.83
C TYR A 216 -4.32 36.52 -5.40
N PRO A 217 -5.50 36.87 -4.85
CA PRO A 217 -6.19 38.09 -5.26
C PRO A 217 -5.22 39.26 -5.03
N ARG A 218 -5.01 40.08 -6.07
CA ARG A 218 -4.25 41.32 -5.93
C ARG A 218 -5.11 42.27 -5.10
N GLU A 219 -4.52 42.75 -3.99
CA GLU A 219 -5.10 43.86 -3.21
C GLU A 219 -5.17 45.13 -4.04
#